data_97b905475e5f0bfd281ee08b8c0e764d
#
_entry.id   97b905475e5f0bfd281ee08b8c0e764d
#
_cell.length_a   1.000
_cell.length_b   1.000
_cell.length_c   1.000
_cell.angle_alpha   90.00
_cell.angle_beta   90.00
_cell.angle_gamma   90.00
#
_symmetry.space_group_name_H-M   'P 1'
#
loop_
_entity.id
_entity.type
_entity.pdbx_description
1 polymer ?
#
loop_
_entity_poly.entity_id
_entity_poly.type
_entity_poly.pdbx_seq_one_letter_code
_entity_poly.pdbx_strand_id
1 'polypeptide(L)'
;LTAAINGDSTKVIQGTAGTTEEQIRYSWNYAMLIAKGPSKEAMLKSPVFHAMETGTVARLEEISRCASEVQDALISILSEKRISVPELNMEVPAKKGFSLIATANTRDKGVNEMSAALKRRFNIVVLPAPADLESEMEIVRTRVAQLSAGLDLNASLPESEVVEKVCTIFRELRSGETCD
;
A
#
# COMPACT_ATOMS: atom_id res chain seq x y z
N LEU A 1 -9.42 -1.63 -4.71
CA LEU A 1 -9.55 -3.03 -4.28
C LEU A 1 -9.79 -3.13 -2.76
N THR A 2 -8.87 -2.62 -1.90
CA THR A 2 -9.02 -2.66 -0.44
C THR A 2 -10.30 -2.00 0.06
N ALA A 3 -10.67 -0.83 -0.45
CA ALA A 3 -11.94 -0.17 -0.12
C ALA A 3 -13.16 -1.02 -0.51
N ALA A 4 -13.10 -1.74 -1.63
CA ALA A 4 -14.18 -2.63 -2.05
C ALA A 4 -14.31 -3.89 -1.16
N ILE A 5 -13.21 -4.33 -0.55
CA ILE A 5 -13.19 -5.52 0.32
C ILE A 5 -13.55 -5.17 1.76
N ASN A 6 -12.96 -4.09 2.29
CA ASN A 6 -13.08 -3.72 3.71
C ASN A 6 -14.18 -2.67 3.99
N GLY A 7 -14.71 -2.02 2.94
CA GLY A 7 -15.51 -0.80 3.08
C GLY A 7 -14.69 0.49 3.26
N ASP A 8 -13.41 0.37 3.58
CA ASP A 8 -12.46 1.47 3.71
C ASP A 8 -11.08 1.11 3.14
N SER A 9 -10.19 2.10 3.00
CA SER A 9 -8.80 1.91 2.57
C SER A 9 -7.79 2.53 3.54
N THR A 10 -8.17 2.73 4.79
CA THR A 10 -7.37 3.47 5.79
C THR A 10 -6.22 2.65 6.37
N LYS A 11 -6.31 1.31 6.32
CA LYS A 11 -5.24 0.41 6.79
C LYS A 11 -4.11 0.33 5.78
N VAL A 12 -3.38 1.44 5.60
CA VAL A 12 -2.30 1.57 4.62
C VAL A 12 -0.98 1.95 5.28
N ILE A 13 0.10 1.37 4.77
CA ILE A 13 1.47 1.75 5.07
C ILE A 13 2.11 2.16 3.75
N GLN A 14 2.72 3.34 3.71
CA GLN A 14 3.53 3.79 2.59
C GLN A 14 4.98 3.36 2.81
N GLY A 15 5.48 2.47 1.96
CA GLY A 15 6.85 2.00 1.97
C GLY A 15 7.81 3.10 1.51
N THR A 16 8.85 3.32 2.27
CA THR A 16 9.96 4.23 1.99
C THR A 16 11.26 3.62 2.48
N ALA A 17 12.41 4.21 2.12
CA ALA A 17 13.70 3.81 2.68
C ALA A 17 13.80 4.00 4.22
N GLY A 18 12.98 4.89 4.78
CA GLY A 18 12.91 5.14 6.22
C GLY A 18 11.81 4.37 6.95
N THR A 19 11.09 3.49 6.26
CA THR A 19 10.08 2.63 6.92
C THR A 19 10.78 1.67 7.87
N THR A 20 10.26 1.54 9.09
CA THR A 20 10.82 0.68 10.14
C THR A 20 9.95 -0.54 10.41
N GLU A 21 10.54 -1.56 11.07
CA GLU A 21 9.81 -2.74 11.52
C GLU A 21 8.65 -2.37 12.47
N GLU A 22 8.85 -1.36 13.32
CA GLU A 22 7.81 -0.86 14.24
C GLU A 22 6.56 -0.38 13.52
N GLN A 23 6.73 0.24 12.35
CA GLN A 23 5.59 0.70 11.54
C GLN A 23 4.83 -0.47 10.90
N ILE A 24 5.47 -1.64 10.76
CA ILE A 24 4.83 -2.86 10.27
C ILE A 24 4.14 -3.63 11.39
N ARG A 25 4.76 -3.71 12.57
CA ARG A 25 4.27 -4.51 13.69
C ARG A 25 3.44 -3.67 14.66
N TYR A 26 4.09 -2.95 15.53
CA TYR A 26 3.54 -2.02 16.52
C TYR A 26 4.66 -1.11 17.02
N SER A 27 4.28 -0.01 17.60
CA SER A 27 5.20 0.92 18.26
C SER A 27 4.66 1.29 19.64
N TRP A 28 5.37 2.16 20.34
CA TRP A 28 4.98 2.58 21.68
C TRP A 28 4.74 4.08 21.75
N ASN A 29 3.71 4.48 22.49
CA ASN A 29 3.63 5.84 23.02
C ASN A 29 4.67 5.96 24.13
N TYR A 30 5.83 6.54 23.84
CA TYR A 30 6.95 6.60 24.76
C TYR A 30 6.63 7.37 26.05
N ALA A 31 5.79 8.41 25.99
CA ALA A 31 5.36 9.13 27.19
C ALA A 31 4.58 8.22 28.14
N MET A 32 3.66 7.43 27.61
CA MET A 32 2.91 6.45 28.41
C MET A 32 3.78 5.30 28.89
N LEU A 33 4.71 4.84 28.04
CA LEU A 33 5.63 3.77 28.38
C LEU A 33 6.52 4.14 29.57
N ILE A 34 7.04 5.38 29.59
CA ILE A 34 7.85 5.89 30.69
C ILE A 34 7.00 6.07 31.96
N ALA A 35 5.78 6.60 31.82
CA ALA A 35 4.92 6.90 32.96
C ALA A 35 4.30 5.65 33.62
N LYS A 36 3.97 4.62 32.85
CA LYS A 36 3.15 3.48 33.32
C LYS A 36 3.74 2.09 33.02
N GLY A 37 4.88 2.06 32.31
CA GLY A 37 5.45 0.82 31.79
C GLY A 37 4.70 0.27 30.57
N PRO A 38 5.14 -0.91 30.07
CA PRO A 38 4.50 -1.57 28.94
C PRO A 38 3.05 -1.92 29.27
N SER A 39 2.11 -1.46 28.44
CA SER A 39 0.69 -1.72 28.60
C SER A 39 -0.01 -1.69 27.22
N LYS A 40 -1.20 -2.30 27.14
CA LYS A 40 -1.99 -2.27 25.90
C LYS A 40 -2.38 -0.85 25.49
N GLU A 41 -2.53 0.06 26.44
CA GLU A 41 -2.87 1.46 26.23
C GLU A 41 -1.68 2.25 25.69
N ALA A 42 -0.45 1.87 26.07
CA ALA A 42 0.77 2.48 25.56
C ALA A 42 1.18 1.96 24.18
N MET A 43 0.64 0.81 23.77
CA MET A 43 0.96 0.19 22.47
C MET A 43 0.19 0.87 21.33
N LEU A 44 0.92 1.27 20.29
CA LEU A 44 0.38 1.83 19.06
C LEU A 44 0.37 0.73 17.98
N LYS A 45 -0.80 0.27 17.62
CA LYS A 45 -0.99 -0.79 16.64
C LYS A 45 -0.77 -0.28 15.22
N SER A 46 0.02 -0.99 14.42
CA SER A 46 0.16 -0.72 13.00
C SER A 46 -1.12 -1.07 12.22
N PRO A 47 -1.26 -0.60 10.97
CA PRO A 47 -2.31 -1.06 10.06
C PRO A 47 -2.33 -2.58 9.86
N VAL A 48 -1.15 -3.23 9.80
CA VAL A 48 -1.04 -4.70 9.67
C VAL A 48 -1.53 -5.38 10.93
N PHE A 49 -1.08 -4.92 12.11
CA PHE A 49 -1.54 -5.45 13.40
C PHE A 49 -3.06 -5.36 13.52
N HIS A 50 -3.61 -4.19 13.21
CA HIS A 50 -5.05 -3.97 13.27
C HIS A 50 -5.83 -4.88 12.29
N ALA A 51 -5.32 -5.05 11.07
CA ALA A 51 -5.93 -5.95 10.09
C ALA A 51 -5.89 -7.42 10.55
N MET A 52 -4.81 -7.85 11.23
CA MET A 52 -4.72 -9.18 11.81
C MET A 52 -5.77 -9.41 12.90
N GLU A 53 -5.93 -8.45 13.82
CA GLU A 53 -6.92 -8.54 14.90
C GLU A 53 -8.38 -8.55 14.40
N THR A 54 -8.64 -7.84 13.30
CA THR A 54 -10.00 -7.69 12.76
C THR A 54 -10.34 -8.70 11.66
N GLY A 55 -9.34 -9.39 11.10
CA GLY A 55 -9.54 -10.30 9.97
C GLY A 55 -9.84 -9.56 8.67
N THR A 56 -9.19 -8.41 8.44
CA THR A 56 -9.38 -7.56 7.26
C THR A 56 -8.10 -7.48 6.42
N VAL A 57 -8.13 -6.69 5.36
CA VAL A 57 -7.01 -6.52 4.43
C VAL A 57 -6.20 -5.28 4.83
N ALA A 58 -4.89 -5.44 5.05
CA ALA A 58 -3.95 -4.33 5.11
C ALA A 58 -3.36 -4.06 3.71
N ARG A 59 -2.90 -2.83 3.48
CA ARG A 59 -2.25 -2.41 2.24
C ARG A 59 -0.86 -1.85 2.53
N LEU A 60 0.13 -2.32 1.79
CA LEU A 60 1.50 -1.80 1.83
C LEU A 60 1.87 -1.29 0.44
N GLU A 61 1.98 0.00 0.31
CA GLU A 61 2.37 0.64 -0.94
C GLU A 61 3.89 0.68 -1.08
N GLU A 62 4.39 0.49 -2.28
CA GLU A 62 5.81 0.60 -2.63
C GLU A 62 6.74 -0.28 -1.75
N ILE A 63 6.37 -1.54 -1.53
CA ILE A 63 7.13 -2.49 -0.70
C ILE A 63 8.61 -2.63 -1.13
N SER A 64 8.91 -2.46 -2.41
CA SER A 64 10.25 -2.47 -2.98
C SER A 64 11.14 -1.32 -2.50
N ARG A 65 10.58 -0.27 -1.90
CA ARG A 65 11.35 0.82 -1.28
C ARG A 65 11.73 0.57 0.16
N CYS A 66 11.12 -0.44 0.79
CA CYS A 66 11.44 -0.80 2.17
C CYS A 66 12.80 -1.49 2.26
N ALA A 67 13.52 -1.22 3.36
CA ALA A 67 14.76 -1.92 3.70
C ALA A 67 14.54 -3.43 3.90
N SER A 68 15.62 -4.22 3.83
CA SER A 68 15.58 -5.68 3.98
C SER A 68 14.98 -6.14 5.30
N GLU A 69 15.27 -5.42 6.38
CA GLU A 69 14.78 -5.72 7.73
C GLU A 69 13.25 -5.66 7.81
N VAL A 70 12.65 -4.69 7.11
CA VAL A 70 11.19 -4.56 7.00
C VAL A 70 10.59 -5.72 6.20
N GLN A 71 11.28 -6.13 5.13
CA GLN A 71 10.87 -7.29 4.34
C GLN A 71 10.92 -8.58 5.16
N ASP A 72 11.94 -8.76 6.00
CA ASP A 72 12.09 -9.92 6.88
C ASP A 72 11.00 -9.95 7.97
N ALA A 73 10.64 -8.81 8.55
CA ALA A 73 9.50 -8.71 9.46
C ALA A 73 8.19 -9.15 8.81
N LEU A 74 7.94 -8.75 7.55
CA LEU A 74 6.79 -9.20 6.77
C LEU A 74 6.81 -10.69 6.47
N ILE A 75 7.99 -11.26 6.17
CA ILE A 75 8.15 -12.70 5.95
C ILE A 75 7.70 -13.49 7.18
N SER A 76 8.12 -13.07 8.37
CA SER A 76 7.74 -13.69 9.63
C SER A 76 6.22 -13.63 9.84
N ILE A 77 5.62 -12.43 9.73
CA ILE A 77 4.17 -12.22 9.92
C ILE A 77 3.35 -13.06 8.93
N LEU A 78 3.73 -13.07 7.65
CA LEU A 78 2.99 -13.78 6.61
C LEU A 78 3.12 -15.29 6.73
N SER A 79 4.25 -15.80 7.25
CA SER A 79 4.49 -17.23 7.44
C SER A 79 3.80 -17.75 8.67
N GLU A 80 3.96 -17.07 9.79
CA GLU A 80 3.50 -17.55 11.09
C GLU A 80 2.08 -17.12 11.41
N LYS A 81 1.55 -16.14 10.68
CA LYS A 81 0.21 -15.59 10.89
C LYS A 81 -0.01 -15.11 12.32
N ARG A 82 1.03 -14.55 12.94
CA ARG A 82 1.00 -13.97 14.29
C ARG A 82 2.01 -12.84 14.44
N ILE A 83 1.75 -11.94 15.37
CA ILE A 83 2.69 -10.94 15.86
C ILE A 83 2.92 -11.20 17.35
N SER A 84 4.18 -11.37 17.74
CA SER A 84 4.57 -11.46 19.14
C SER A 84 4.82 -10.06 19.69
N VAL A 85 4.36 -9.82 20.94
CA VAL A 85 4.58 -8.61 21.72
C VAL A 85 5.22 -9.05 23.05
N PRO A 86 6.54 -9.27 23.07
CA PRO A 86 7.24 -9.85 24.22
C PRO A 86 7.07 -9.01 25.49
N GLU A 87 7.02 -7.67 25.36
CA GLU A 87 6.87 -6.75 26.48
C GLU A 87 5.56 -6.91 27.24
N LEU A 88 4.54 -7.49 26.60
CA LEU A 88 3.25 -7.79 27.20
C LEU A 88 3.05 -9.30 27.40
N ASN A 89 4.06 -10.12 27.12
CA ASN A 89 3.95 -11.58 27.09
C ASN A 89 2.71 -12.03 26.29
N MET A 90 2.51 -11.44 25.10
CA MET A 90 1.29 -11.63 24.32
C MET A 90 1.66 -12.01 22.87
N GLU A 91 0.85 -12.88 22.30
CA GLU A 91 0.83 -13.17 20.86
C GLU A 91 -0.52 -12.81 20.27
N VAL A 92 -0.50 -12.23 19.08
CA VAL A 92 -1.69 -11.84 18.33
C VAL A 92 -1.77 -12.68 17.07
N PRO A 93 -2.60 -13.73 17.07
CA PRO A 93 -2.83 -14.53 15.88
C PRO A 93 -3.69 -13.77 14.87
N ALA A 94 -3.45 -13.99 13.59
CA ALA A 94 -4.29 -13.45 12.54
C ALA A 94 -5.66 -14.09 12.54
N LYS A 95 -6.72 -13.28 12.60
CA LYS A 95 -8.08 -13.75 12.42
C LYS A 95 -8.35 -14.15 10.95
N LYS A 96 -9.33 -15.02 10.77
CA LYS A 96 -9.80 -15.43 9.43
C LYS A 96 -10.21 -14.20 8.63
N GLY A 97 -9.75 -14.12 7.40
CA GLY A 97 -9.95 -12.97 6.52
C GLY A 97 -8.75 -12.02 6.44
N PHE A 98 -7.77 -12.11 7.35
CA PHE A 98 -6.55 -11.33 7.25
C PHE A 98 -5.80 -11.62 5.94
N SER A 99 -5.47 -10.56 5.22
CA SER A 99 -4.63 -10.59 4.05
C SER A 99 -3.83 -9.30 3.92
N LEU A 100 -2.74 -9.35 3.16
CA LEU A 100 -1.91 -8.20 2.84
C LEU A 100 -1.86 -8.01 1.33
N ILE A 101 -2.23 -6.83 0.86
CA ILE A 101 -2.05 -6.40 -0.53
C ILE A 101 -0.87 -5.46 -0.57
N ALA A 102 0.11 -5.74 -1.42
CA ALA A 102 1.27 -4.89 -1.60
C ALA A 102 1.38 -4.42 -3.04
N THR A 103 1.87 -3.19 -3.22
CA THR A 103 2.27 -2.67 -4.53
C THR A 103 3.79 -2.57 -4.61
N ALA A 104 4.33 -2.80 -5.79
CA ALA A 104 5.75 -2.63 -6.08
C ALA A 104 5.91 -2.02 -7.46
N ASN A 105 6.82 -1.06 -7.60
CA ASN A 105 7.23 -0.57 -8.90
C ASN A 105 8.55 -1.25 -9.30
N THR A 106 8.52 -2.03 -10.38
CA THR A 106 9.69 -2.76 -10.85
C THR A 106 10.61 -1.93 -11.75
N ARG A 107 10.19 -0.72 -12.14
CA ARG A 107 10.92 0.14 -13.07
C ARG A 107 11.71 1.26 -12.39
N ASP A 108 11.50 1.52 -11.11
CA ASP A 108 12.21 2.58 -10.39
C ASP A 108 13.68 2.20 -10.17
N LYS A 109 14.58 3.11 -10.53
CA LYS A 109 16.00 3.00 -10.19
C LYS A 109 16.19 3.31 -8.70
N GLY A 110 16.90 2.44 -7.98
CA GLY A 110 17.17 2.63 -6.54
C GLY A 110 16.16 1.98 -5.60
N VAL A 111 15.30 1.10 -6.09
CA VAL A 111 14.47 0.23 -5.26
C VAL A 111 15.24 -1.03 -4.85
N ASN A 112 15.01 -1.47 -3.63
CA ASN A 112 15.50 -2.77 -3.19
C ASN A 112 14.73 -3.87 -3.90
N GLU A 113 15.41 -4.86 -4.44
CA GLU A 113 14.70 -6.04 -4.94
C GLU A 113 13.98 -6.75 -3.79
N MET A 114 12.74 -7.11 -4.03
CA MET A 114 12.06 -8.00 -3.09
C MET A 114 12.80 -9.34 -3.02
N SER A 115 13.10 -9.77 -1.80
CA SER A 115 13.76 -11.05 -1.58
C SER A 115 12.93 -12.20 -2.16
N ALA A 116 13.59 -13.25 -2.65
CA ALA A 116 12.91 -14.45 -3.14
C ALA A 116 12.00 -15.08 -2.06
N ALA A 117 12.39 -14.97 -0.80
CA ALA A 117 11.63 -15.44 0.34
C ALA A 117 10.31 -14.67 0.49
N LEU A 118 10.32 -13.35 0.31
CA LEU A 118 9.12 -12.52 0.36
C LEU A 118 8.23 -12.76 -0.87
N LYS A 119 8.82 -12.81 -2.07
CA LYS A 119 8.08 -13.09 -3.32
C LYS A 119 7.25 -14.37 -3.25
N ARG A 120 7.77 -15.43 -2.61
CA ARG A 120 7.05 -16.71 -2.45
C ARG A 120 5.80 -16.64 -1.57
N ARG A 121 5.60 -15.56 -0.82
CA ARG A 121 4.45 -15.37 0.07
C ARG A 121 3.34 -14.54 -0.53
N PHE A 122 3.58 -14.03 -1.74
CA PHE A 122 2.61 -13.26 -2.50
C PHE A 122 2.20 -13.98 -3.79
N ASN A 123 0.93 -13.83 -4.16
CA ASN A 123 0.49 -14.05 -5.52
C ASN A 123 0.79 -12.77 -6.29
N ILE A 124 1.75 -12.84 -7.22
CA ILE A 124 2.22 -11.68 -7.96
C ILE A 124 1.36 -11.51 -9.21
N VAL A 125 0.79 -10.32 -9.37
CA VAL A 125 0.04 -9.90 -10.55
C VAL A 125 0.73 -8.69 -11.14
N VAL A 126 1.10 -8.77 -12.41
CA VAL A 126 1.64 -7.64 -13.16
C VAL A 126 0.48 -6.93 -13.85
N LEU A 127 0.29 -5.65 -13.54
CA LEU A 127 -0.69 -4.81 -14.18
C LEU A 127 -0.03 -4.11 -15.37
N PRO A 128 -0.39 -4.46 -16.61
CA PRO A 128 0.12 -3.76 -17.78
C PRO A 128 -0.47 -2.34 -17.85
N ALA A 129 0.19 -1.45 -18.56
CA ALA A 129 -0.42 -0.20 -18.99
C ALA A 129 -1.59 -0.52 -19.95
N PRO A 130 -2.62 0.35 -20.02
CA PRO A 130 -3.71 0.19 -20.98
C PRO A 130 -3.16 0.03 -22.39
N ALA A 131 -3.76 -0.92 -23.16
CA ALA A 131 -3.26 -1.26 -24.49
C ALA A 131 -3.55 -0.16 -25.52
N ASP A 132 -4.69 0.51 -25.38
CA ASP A 132 -5.19 1.49 -26.34
C ASP A 132 -5.46 2.86 -25.67
N LEU A 133 -5.55 3.89 -26.52
CA LEU A 133 -5.77 5.27 -26.09
C LEU A 133 -7.15 5.46 -25.45
N GLU A 134 -8.18 4.80 -25.98
CA GLU A 134 -9.55 4.99 -25.49
C GLU A 134 -9.69 4.46 -24.06
N SER A 135 -9.09 3.32 -23.73
CA SER A 135 -9.04 2.80 -22.37
C SER A 135 -8.34 3.76 -21.40
N GLU A 136 -7.26 4.44 -21.82
CA GLU A 136 -6.61 5.46 -21.00
C GLU A 136 -7.51 6.68 -20.79
N MET A 137 -8.15 7.15 -21.84
CA MET A 137 -9.09 8.27 -21.77
C MET A 137 -10.26 7.97 -20.83
N GLU A 138 -10.79 6.76 -20.87
CA GLU A 138 -11.87 6.31 -19.98
C GLU A 138 -11.42 6.31 -18.51
N ILE A 139 -10.21 5.83 -18.21
CA ILE A 139 -9.63 5.88 -16.87
C ILE A 139 -9.53 7.33 -16.39
N VAL A 140 -9.00 8.22 -17.21
CA VAL A 140 -8.84 9.65 -16.88
C VAL A 140 -10.21 10.28 -16.61
N ARG A 141 -11.17 10.10 -17.51
CA ARG A 141 -12.55 10.63 -17.36
C ARG A 141 -13.20 10.15 -16.06
N THR A 142 -13.10 8.85 -15.79
CA THR A 142 -13.67 8.25 -14.58
C THR A 142 -13.02 8.84 -13.31
N ARG A 143 -11.71 9.00 -13.31
CA ARG A 143 -11.00 9.57 -12.15
C ARG A 143 -11.29 11.04 -11.94
N VAL A 144 -11.33 11.82 -13.00
CA VAL A 144 -11.71 13.24 -12.92
C VAL A 144 -13.14 13.39 -12.38
N ALA A 145 -14.08 12.60 -12.88
CA ALA A 145 -15.46 12.62 -12.39
C ALA A 145 -15.55 12.28 -10.88
N GLN A 146 -14.81 11.26 -10.43
CA GLN A 146 -14.75 10.89 -9.00
C GLN A 146 -14.16 12.00 -8.13
N LEU A 147 -13.09 12.64 -8.57
CA LEU A 147 -12.43 13.73 -7.84
C LEU A 147 -13.31 14.99 -7.81
N SER A 148 -13.94 15.34 -8.92
CA SER A 148 -14.85 16.50 -9.01
C SER A 148 -16.06 16.35 -8.09
N ALA A 149 -16.63 15.16 -8.04
CA ALA A 149 -17.74 14.86 -7.12
C ALA A 149 -17.33 14.97 -5.64
N GLY A 150 -16.09 14.58 -5.30
CA GLY A 150 -15.56 14.65 -3.93
C GLY A 150 -15.18 16.07 -3.49
N LEU A 151 -15.03 17.01 -4.42
CA LEU A 151 -14.63 18.39 -4.15
C LEU A 151 -15.78 19.40 -4.29
N ASP A 152 -17.03 18.93 -4.48
CA ASP A 152 -18.21 19.77 -4.78
C ASP A 152 -17.96 20.77 -5.93
N LEU A 153 -17.06 20.44 -6.83
CA LEU A 153 -16.81 21.25 -8.00
C LEU A 153 -17.91 21.00 -9.03
N ASN A 154 -18.66 22.03 -9.37
CA ASN A 154 -19.50 22.06 -10.58
C ASN A 154 -18.62 22.05 -11.84
N ALA A 155 -17.63 21.18 -11.88
CA ALA A 155 -16.71 21.07 -12.98
C ALA A 155 -17.42 20.34 -14.13
N SER A 156 -17.58 21.00 -15.25
CA SER A 156 -17.81 20.32 -16.51
C SER A 156 -16.70 19.30 -16.70
N LEU A 157 -17.05 18.08 -17.08
CA LEU A 157 -16.03 17.08 -17.48
C LEU A 157 -15.09 17.71 -18.51
N PRO A 158 -13.78 17.43 -18.46
CA PRO A 158 -12.85 17.99 -19.41
C PRO A 158 -13.25 17.61 -20.84
N GLU A 159 -13.07 18.53 -21.78
CA GLU A 159 -13.33 18.28 -23.19
C GLU A 159 -12.56 17.06 -23.67
N SER A 160 -13.20 16.25 -24.51
CA SER A 160 -12.62 14.99 -25.00
C SER A 160 -11.25 15.20 -25.66
N GLU A 161 -11.09 16.30 -26.39
CA GLU A 161 -9.85 16.68 -27.06
C GLU A 161 -8.69 16.95 -26.08
N VAL A 162 -8.98 17.57 -24.93
CA VAL A 162 -7.97 17.81 -23.89
C VAL A 162 -7.51 16.50 -23.26
N VAL A 163 -8.45 15.60 -22.95
CA VAL A 163 -8.11 14.28 -22.40
C VAL A 163 -7.27 13.48 -23.39
N GLU A 164 -7.65 13.49 -24.67
CA GLU A 164 -6.92 12.80 -25.73
C GLU A 164 -5.49 13.31 -25.87
N LYS A 165 -5.29 14.61 -25.94
CA LYS A 165 -3.95 15.22 -26.00
C LYS A 165 -3.09 14.83 -24.80
N VAL A 166 -3.63 14.90 -23.59
CA VAL A 166 -2.88 14.50 -22.38
C VAL A 166 -2.51 13.03 -22.41
N CYS A 167 -3.43 12.14 -22.73
CA CYS A 167 -3.16 10.71 -22.83
C CYS A 167 -2.11 10.41 -23.91
N THR A 168 -2.19 11.06 -25.08
CA THR A 168 -1.22 10.91 -26.17
C THR A 168 0.18 11.28 -25.71
N ILE A 169 0.36 12.45 -25.07
CA ILE A 169 1.66 12.89 -24.54
C ILE A 169 2.23 11.86 -23.56
N PHE A 170 1.42 11.35 -22.62
CA PHE A 170 1.89 10.36 -21.69
C PHE A 170 2.22 8.99 -22.33
N ARG A 171 1.55 8.62 -23.41
CA ARG A 171 1.90 7.42 -24.19
C ARG A 171 3.24 7.57 -24.90
N GLU A 172 3.49 8.70 -25.56
CA GLU A 172 4.76 9.02 -26.19
C GLU A 172 5.92 9.03 -25.17
N LEU A 173 5.72 9.67 -24.02
CA LEU A 173 6.72 9.64 -22.94
C LEU A 173 7.03 8.23 -22.43
N ARG A 174 6.02 7.33 -22.39
CA ARG A 174 6.25 5.94 -21.99
C ARG A 174 6.93 5.10 -23.05
N SER A 175 6.69 5.36 -24.33
CA SER A 175 7.35 4.66 -25.43
C SER A 175 8.81 5.10 -25.60
N GLY A 176 9.17 6.25 -25.08
CA GLY A 176 10.47 6.87 -25.32
C GLY A 176 10.59 7.52 -26.72
N GLU A 177 9.48 7.58 -27.43
CA GLU A 177 9.35 8.29 -28.71
C GLU A 177 8.95 9.74 -28.41
N THR A 178 9.91 10.57 -27.99
CA THR A 178 9.70 12.02 -27.97
C THR A 178 9.87 12.52 -29.40
N CYS A 179 8.84 13.12 -29.97
CA CYS A 179 8.97 13.93 -31.15
C CYS A 179 9.86 15.13 -30.79
N ASP A 180 11.04 15.22 -31.42
CA ASP A 180 11.86 16.45 -31.44
C ASP A 180 11.12 17.59 -32.13
#